data_09529bd8c5eabb0afd053f9c68fbf7d7
#
_entry.id   09529bd8c5eabb0afd053f9c68fbf7d7
#
_cell.length_a   1.000
_cell.length_b   1.000
_cell.length_c   1.000
_cell.angle_alpha   90.00
_cell.angle_beta   90.00
_cell.angle_gamma   90.00
#
_symmetry.space_group_name_H-M   'P 1'
#
loop_
_entity.id
_entity.type
_entity.pdbx_description
1 polymer ?
#
loop_
_entity_poly.entity_id
_entity_poly.type
_entity_poly.pdbx_seq_one_letter_code
_entity_poly.pdbx_strand_id
1 'polypeptide(L)'
;MLLAIPGLDWRHPAPAKLAIAFLRSRHETEWNSAVQKIANQHRLFHESPVTSSLLGAIAEFTRMTAPQELRTLRLLLRSFERGDIPAVVRLAGAREIAATTINIPHPYTENDARSFLAHAEDDCRAGRSVSFVATISAGGELCGAVGLAIAPAHDRAELGYWIGVPYWGQGFATEAASAVMAFGFEVLRLNRIHASHFAGNTASQRVLEKIGMRHEGLSRQHARKWNRFVDLENYGLLASEFHSEKTCS
;
A
#
# COMPACT_ATOMS: atom_id res chain seq x y z
N MET A 1 -34.31 -2.16 -1.62
CA MET A 1 -34.33 -3.21 -0.58
C MET A 1 -33.05 -3.25 0.25
N LEU A 2 -32.40 -2.10 0.47
CA LEU A 2 -31.13 -1.94 1.23
C LEU A 2 -31.37 -1.32 2.62
N LEU A 3 -32.62 -1.14 3.05
CA LEU A 3 -32.99 -0.38 4.25
C LEU A 3 -33.39 -1.24 5.46
N ALA A 4 -33.14 -2.53 5.44
CA ALA A 4 -33.53 -3.41 6.52
C ALA A 4 -32.43 -4.33 7.01
N ILE A 5 -31.32 -3.76 7.51
CA ILE A 5 -30.48 -4.47 8.47
C ILE A 5 -30.90 -3.93 9.85
N PRO A 6 -31.62 -4.72 10.66
CA PRO A 6 -32.06 -4.28 11.99
C PRO A 6 -30.84 -4.01 12.88
N GLY A 7 -30.79 -2.84 13.52
CA GLY A 7 -29.81 -2.50 14.54
C GLY A 7 -28.66 -1.59 14.09
N LEU A 8 -28.63 -1.09 12.86
CA LEU A 8 -27.60 -0.17 12.38
C LEU A 8 -28.10 1.28 12.40
N ASP A 9 -27.48 2.13 13.20
CA ASP A 9 -27.70 3.59 13.17
C ASP A 9 -26.85 4.21 12.07
N TRP A 10 -27.46 4.50 10.93
CA TRP A 10 -26.83 5.05 9.73
C TRP A 10 -26.31 6.50 9.89
N ARG A 11 -26.53 7.12 11.03
CA ARG A 11 -26.04 8.47 11.37
C ARG A 11 -24.59 8.48 11.83
N HIS A 12 -23.99 7.30 12.06
CA HIS A 12 -22.58 7.15 12.43
C HIS A 12 -21.74 6.60 11.27
N PRO A 13 -20.45 7.01 11.09
CA PRO A 13 -19.58 6.51 9.99
C PRO A 13 -19.24 5.01 10.09
N ALA A 14 -19.35 4.40 11.27
CA ALA A 14 -19.09 2.97 11.48
C ALA A 14 -20.01 2.02 10.69
N PRO A 15 -21.32 2.28 10.52
CA PRO A 15 -22.20 1.45 9.70
C PRO A 15 -21.88 1.45 8.21
N ALA A 16 -21.37 2.54 7.66
CA ALA A 16 -20.94 2.59 6.26
C ALA A 16 -19.73 1.67 6.02
N LYS A 17 -18.76 1.63 6.93
CA LYS A 17 -17.62 0.71 6.89
C LYS A 17 -18.06 -0.76 6.99
N LEU A 18 -19.08 -1.07 7.81
CA LEU A 18 -19.64 -2.42 7.96
C LEU A 18 -20.47 -2.84 6.74
N ALA A 19 -21.25 -1.94 6.14
CA ALA A 19 -22.00 -2.21 4.91
C ALA A 19 -21.06 -2.47 3.73
N ILE A 20 -19.97 -1.75 3.63
CA ILE A 20 -18.91 -1.97 2.65
C ILE A 20 -18.25 -3.34 2.86
N ALA A 21 -17.94 -3.73 4.10
CA ALA A 21 -17.39 -5.04 4.42
C ALA A 21 -18.37 -6.19 4.09
N PHE A 22 -19.66 -5.99 4.31
CA PHE A 22 -20.71 -6.97 4.01
C PHE A 22 -20.95 -7.12 2.50
N LEU A 23 -20.97 -6.01 1.76
CA LEU A 23 -21.11 -6.01 0.28
C LEU A 23 -19.88 -6.59 -0.41
N ARG A 24 -18.72 -6.52 0.23
CA ARG A 24 -17.46 -7.07 -0.22
C ARG A 24 -17.43 -8.60 -0.29
N SER A 25 -18.24 -9.29 0.51
CA SER A 25 -18.31 -10.77 0.55
C SER A 25 -19.11 -11.38 -0.60
N ARG A 26 -19.76 -10.56 -1.44
CA ARG A 26 -20.59 -10.98 -2.58
C ARG A 26 -20.07 -10.34 -3.87
N HIS A 27 -19.54 -11.17 -4.74
CA HIS A 27 -19.17 -10.98 -6.16
C HIS A 27 -19.12 -9.56 -6.78
N GLU A 28 -17.98 -9.24 -7.38
CA GLU A 28 -17.60 -7.97 -8.02
C GLU A 28 -18.62 -7.45 -9.07
N THR A 29 -19.29 -8.35 -9.80
CA THR A 29 -20.33 -8.03 -10.77
C THR A 29 -21.61 -7.47 -10.12
N GLU A 30 -21.98 -7.95 -8.94
CA GLU A 30 -23.13 -7.46 -8.20
C GLU A 30 -22.85 -6.10 -7.56
N TRP A 31 -21.59 -5.84 -7.14
CA TRP A 31 -21.16 -4.55 -6.61
C TRP A 31 -21.23 -3.45 -7.66
N ASN A 32 -20.64 -3.66 -8.84
CA ASN A 32 -20.66 -2.67 -9.92
C ASN A 32 -22.10 -2.37 -10.39
N SER A 33 -22.96 -3.38 -10.43
CA SER A 33 -24.40 -3.22 -10.72
C SER A 33 -25.12 -2.43 -9.62
N ALA A 34 -24.79 -2.65 -8.34
CA ALA A 34 -25.39 -1.93 -7.21
C ALA A 34 -24.94 -0.45 -7.18
N VAL A 35 -23.66 -0.18 -7.41
CA VAL A 35 -23.11 1.19 -7.50
C VAL A 35 -23.75 1.94 -8.66
N GLN A 36 -23.92 1.32 -9.83
CA GLN A 36 -24.54 1.94 -10.99
C GLN A 36 -26.04 2.22 -10.75
N LYS A 37 -26.74 1.32 -10.05
CA LYS A 37 -28.15 1.53 -9.65
C LYS A 37 -28.31 2.68 -8.66
N ILE A 38 -27.42 2.77 -7.67
CA ILE A 38 -27.40 3.87 -6.69
C ILE A 38 -27.10 5.19 -7.39
N ALA A 39 -26.10 5.23 -8.27
CA ALA A 39 -25.76 6.42 -9.05
C ALA A 39 -26.90 6.88 -9.95
N ASN A 40 -27.64 5.96 -10.57
CA ASN A 40 -28.80 6.26 -11.40
C ASN A 40 -30.01 6.72 -10.58
N GLN A 41 -30.22 6.18 -9.38
CA GLN A 41 -31.28 6.63 -8.46
C GLN A 41 -30.98 8.01 -7.88
N HIS A 42 -29.70 8.41 -7.77
CA HIS A 42 -29.32 9.72 -7.25
C HIS A 42 -29.78 10.90 -8.15
N ARG A 43 -30.07 10.65 -9.41
CA ARG A 43 -30.68 11.67 -10.30
C ARG A 43 -32.12 12.04 -9.87
N LEU A 44 -32.74 11.28 -8.98
CA LEU A 44 -34.14 11.43 -8.58
C LEU A 44 -34.33 11.91 -7.13
N PHE A 45 -33.29 11.94 -6.30
CA PHE A 45 -33.38 12.33 -4.89
C PHE A 45 -32.30 13.35 -4.51
N HIS A 46 -32.68 14.61 -4.49
CA HIS A 46 -31.87 15.68 -3.95
C HIS A 46 -31.75 15.56 -2.41
N GLU A 47 -30.50 15.57 -1.92
CA GLU A 47 -30.03 15.96 -0.58
C GLU A 47 -30.56 15.17 0.64
N SER A 48 -29.98 13.97 0.85
CA SER A 48 -29.97 13.37 2.19
C SER A 48 -28.51 13.25 2.70
N PRO A 49 -28.21 13.60 3.97
CA PRO A 49 -26.88 13.43 4.56
C PRO A 49 -26.36 11.99 4.49
N VAL A 50 -27.28 11.01 4.50
CA VAL A 50 -26.98 9.57 4.40
C VAL A 50 -26.48 9.18 3.02
N THR A 51 -27.07 9.74 1.95
CA THR A 51 -26.65 9.50 0.57
C THR A 51 -25.29 10.12 0.28
N SER A 52 -25.00 11.30 0.82
CA SER A 52 -23.70 11.95 0.70
C SER A 52 -22.60 11.14 1.40
N SER A 53 -22.87 10.61 2.59
CA SER A 53 -21.95 9.76 3.34
C SER A 53 -21.67 8.42 2.63
N LEU A 54 -22.70 7.80 2.05
CA LEU A 54 -22.58 6.54 1.32
C LEU A 54 -21.81 6.72 0.00
N LEU A 55 -22.09 7.80 -0.74
CA LEU A 55 -21.36 8.13 -1.97
C LEU A 55 -19.91 8.49 -1.68
N GLY A 56 -19.65 9.20 -0.59
CA GLY A 56 -18.29 9.44 -0.11
C GLY A 56 -17.54 8.13 0.18
N ALA A 57 -18.17 7.22 0.90
CA ALA A 57 -17.61 5.91 1.21
C ALA A 57 -17.39 5.03 -0.04
N ILE A 58 -18.31 5.07 -1.01
CA ILE A 58 -18.19 4.38 -2.30
C ILE A 58 -17.05 4.99 -3.13
N ALA A 59 -16.96 6.32 -3.21
CA ALA A 59 -15.89 7.01 -3.92
C ALA A 59 -14.52 6.74 -3.30
N GLU A 60 -14.46 6.71 -1.96
CA GLU A 60 -13.26 6.36 -1.20
C GLU A 60 -12.85 4.90 -1.45
N PHE A 61 -13.80 3.97 -1.45
CA PHE A 61 -13.58 2.56 -1.77
C PHE A 61 -13.11 2.38 -3.23
N THR A 62 -13.77 3.01 -4.19
CA THR A 62 -13.37 2.95 -5.62
C THR A 62 -11.97 3.53 -5.81
N ARG A 63 -11.64 4.58 -5.07
CA ARG A 63 -10.30 5.19 -5.11
C ARG A 63 -9.22 4.25 -4.53
N MET A 64 -9.57 3.43 -3.53
CA MET A 64 -8.66 2.46 -2.92
C MET A 64 -8.47 1.19 -3.76
N THR A 65 -9.47 0.81 -4.57
CA THR A 65 -9.46 -0.46 -5.33
C THR A 65 -9.17 -0.30 -6.82
N ALA A 66 -9.20 0.93 -7.35
CA ALA A 66 -8.79 1.18 -8.72
C ALA A 66 -7.28 0.95 -8.88
N PRO A 67 -6.81 0.41 -10.01
CA PRO A 67 -5.39 0.36 -10.30
C PRO A 67 -4.82 1.77 -10.24
N GLN A 68 -3.99 2.02 -9.24
CA GLN A 68 -3.36 3.32 -9.02
C GLN A 68 -2.02 3.33 -9.74
N GLU A 69 -1.77 4.38 -10.49
CA GLU A 69 -0.43 4.71 -10.98
C GLU A 69 0.05 5.96 -10.26
N LEU A 70 1.24 5.89 -9.66
CA LEU A 70 1.90 7.05 -9.08
C LEU A 70 3.10 7.41 -9.97
N ARG A 71 3.10 8.63 -10.48
CA ARG A 71 4.19 9.14 -11.32
C ARG A 71 5.07 10.06 -10.49
N THR A 72 6.36 9.82 -10.57
CA THR A 72 7.39 10.65 -9.95
C THR A 72 8.29 11.24 -11.05
N LEU A 73 9.37 11.92 -10.66
CA LEU A 73 10.31 12.49 -11.64
C LEU A 73 10.92 11.42 -12.56
N ARG A 74 11.26 10.24 -12.01
CA ARG A 74 12.00 9.20 -12.74
C ARG A 74 11.31 7.85 -12.74
N LEU A 75 10.25 7.67 -11.93
CA LEU A 75 9.60 6.38 -11.76
C LEU A 75 8.12 6.44 -12.12
N LEU A 76 7.63 5.33 -12.67
CA LEU A 76 6.23 4.96 -12.72
C LEU A 76 6.02 3.81 -11.72
N LEU A 77 5.21 4.07 -10.68
CA LEU A 77 4.77 3.06 -9.73
C LEU A 77 3.39 2.58 -10.20
N ARG A 78 3.26 1.31 -10.55
CA ARG A 78 2.03 0.70 -11.04
C ARG A 78 1.76 -0.64 -10.39
N SER A 79 0.56 -1.15 -10.53
CA SER A 79 0.23 -2.49 -10.08
C SER A 79 1.13 -3.55 -10.73
N PHE A 80 1.32 -4.65 -10.00
CA PHE A 80 2.01 -5.83 -10.51
C PHE A 80 1.24 -6.46 -11.68
N GLU A 81 1.96 -6.93 -12.69
CA GLU A 81 1.43 -7.71 -13.81
C GLU A 81 2.14 -9.05 -13.92
N ARG A 82 1.50 -10.03 -14.54
CA ARG A 82 2.13 -11.34 -14.76
C ARG A 82 3.43 -11.25 -15.57
N GLY A 83 3.52 -10.26 -16.47
CA GLY A 83 4.73 -9.97 -17.24
C GLY A 83 5.94 -9.54 -16.41
N ASP A 84 5.73 -9.08 -15.18
CA ASP A 84 6.80 -8.66 -14.28
C ASP A 84 7.53 -9.82 -13.60
N ILE A 85 6.91 -11.01 -13.57
CA ILE A 85 7.43 -12.16 -12.83
C ILE A 85 8.90 -12.47 -13.14
N PRO A 86 9.35 -12.54 -14.40
CA PRO A 86 10.75 -12.83 -14.70
C PRO A 86 11.71 -11.76 -14.16
N ALA A 87 11.34 -10.49 -14.24
CA ALA A 87 12.14 -9.38 -13.72
C ALA A 87 12.21 -9.39 -12.19
N VAL A 88 11.08 -9.66 -11.53
CA VAL A 88 11.01 -9.77 -10.07
C VAL A 88 11.85 -10.95 -9.57
N VAL A 89 11.74 -12.13 -10.19
CA VAL A 89 12.54 -13.30 -9.80
C VAL A 89 14.03 -12.99 -9.93
N ARG A 90 14.46 -12.36 -11.03
CA ARG A 90 15.85 -11.99 -11.25
C ARG A 90 16.35 -10.99 -10.21
N LEU A 91 15.57 -9.96 -9.90
CA LEU A 91 16.01 -8.85 -9.04
C LEU A 91 15.85 -9.18 -7.55
N ALA A 92 14.67 -9.65 -7.13
CA ALA A 92 14.41 -10.02 -5.74
C ALA A 92 15.16 -11.30 -5.32
N GLY A 93 15.52 -12.15 -6.29
CA GLY A 93 16.30 -13.36 -6.08
C GLY A 93 17.76 -13.12 -5.68
N ALA A 94 18.26 -11.89 -5.80
CA ALA A 94 19.60 -11.55 -5.33
C ALA A 94 19.70 -11.79 -3.81
N ARG A 95 20.80 -12.43 -3.37
CA ARG A 95 21.02 -12.77 -1.97
C ARG A 95 21.05 -11.52 -1.08
N GLU A 96 21.54 -10.42 -1.59
CA GLU A 96 21.63 -9.13 -0.94
C GLU A 96 20.24 -8.58 -0.58
N ILE A 97 19.24 -8.80 -1.44
CA ILE A 97 17.84 -8.41 -1.17
C ILE A 97 17.29 -9.28 -0.04
N ALA A 98 17.42 -10.60 -0.16
CA ALA A 98 16.95 -11.50 0.88
C ALA A 98 17.67 -11.26 2.23
N ALA A 99 18.93 -10.85 2.21
CA ALA A 99 19.72 -10.57 3.43
C ALA A 99 19.21 -9.34 4.21
N THR A 100 18.47 -8.45 3.56
CA THR A 100 18.01 -7.16 4.13
C THR A 100 16.49 -7.07 4.26
N THR A 101 15.76 -8.14 3.91
CA THR A 101 14.30 -8.20 3.98
C THR A 101 13.85 -9.41 4.80
N ILE A 102 12.73 -9.28 5.53
CA ILE A 102 12.19 -10.39 6.34
C ILE A 102 11.59 -11.46 5.44
N ASN A 103 10.69 -11.07 4.54
CA ASN A 103 9.75 -11.97 3.86
C ASN A 103 10.24 -12.48 2.50
N ILE A 104 11.32 -11.91 1.93
CA ILE A 104 11.87 -12.41 0.67
C ILE A 104 12.78 -13.60 0.95
N PRO A 105 12.44 -14.82 0.47
CA PRO A 105 13.27 -16.00 0.63
C PRO A 105 14.51 -15.96 -0.26
N HIS A 106 15.45 -16.87 -0.01
CA HIS A 106 16.55 -17.14 -0.93
C HIS A 106 16.84 -18.66 -0.95
N PRO A 107 16.80 -19.30 -2.11
CA PRO A 107 16.50 -18.71 -3.43
C PRO A 107 15.04 -18.20 -3.55
N TYR A 108 14.83 -17.19 -4.40
CA TYR A 108 13.50 -16.67 -4.75
C TYR A 108 13.08 -17.24 -6.09
N THR A 109 11.97 -17.94 -6.11
CA THR A 109 11.52 -18.72 -7.27
C THR A 109 10.36 -18.02 -8.01
N GLU A 110 10.04 -18.50 -9.20
CA GLU A 110 8.85 -18.04 -9.93
C GLU A 110 7.56 -18.33 -9.15
N ASN A 111 7.51 -19.43 -8.40
CA ASN A 111 6.35 -19.75 -7.56
C ASN A 111 6.18 -18.74 -6.41
N ASP A 112 7.28 -18.28 -5.82
CA ASP A 112 7.23 -17.21 -4.80
C ASP A 112 6.68 -15.91 -5.40
N ALA A 113 7.11 -15.54 -6.61
CA ALA A 113 6.60 -14.35 -7.32
C ALA A 113 5.11 -14.47 -7.66
N ARG A 114 4.66 -15.64 -8.14
CA ARG A 114 3.24 -15.91 -8.43
C ARG A 114 2.38 -15.84 -7.16
N SER A 115 2.86 -16.44 -6.08
CA SER A 115 2.17 -16.42 -4.78
C SER A 115 2.08 -14.99 -4.23
N PHE A 116 3.16 -14.22 -4.33
CA PHE A 116 3.17 -12.81 -3.93
C PHE A 116 2.14 -12.00 -4.74
N LEU A 117 2.10 -12.16 -6.08
CA LEU A 117 1.12 -11.48 -6.93
C LEU A 117 -0.31 -11.80 -6.52
N ALA A 118 -0.64 -13.07 -6.33
CA ALA A 118 -1.99 -13.49 -5.92
C ALA A 118 -2.38 -12.91 -4.56
N HIS A 119 -1.49 -12.95 -3.56
CA HIS A 119 -1.75 -12.36 -2.26
C HIS A 119 -1.88 -10.82 -2.32
N ALA A 120 -1.03 -10.15 -3.12
CA ALA A 120 -1.11 -8.70 -3.30
C ALA A 120 -2.44 -8.27 -3.92
N GLU A 121 -2.97 -9.02 -4.90
CA GLU A 121 -4.29 -8.77 -5.48
C GLU A 121 -5.42 -8.98 -4.47
N ASP A 122 -5.38 -10.06 -3.69
CA ASP A 122 -6.37 -10.37 -2.65
C ASP A 122 -6.35 -9.35 -1.51
N ASP A 123 -5.16 -8.95 -1.05
CA ASP A 123 -5.00 -7.97 0.01
C ASP A 123 -5.38 -6.55 -0.45
N CYS A 124 -5.10 -6.21 -1.71
CA CYS A 124 -5.55 -4.94 -2.29
C CYS A 124 -7.08 -4.90 -2.36
N ARG A 125 -7.72 -5.94 -2.91
CA ARG A 125 -9.18 -6.06 -2.92
C ARG A 125 -9.78 -6.00 -1.51
N ALA A 126 -9.08 -6.56 -0.54
CA ALA A 126 -9.46 -6.52 0.86
C ALA A 126 -9.10 -5.20 1.59
N GLY A 127 -8.43 -4.23 0.94
CA GLY A 127 -7.96 -2.98 1.56
C GLY A 127 -6.95 -3.20 2.69
N ARG A 128 -6.25 -4.33 2.65
CA ARG A 128 -5.20 -4.67 3.60
C ARG A 128 -3.81 -4.31 3.11
N SER A 129 -3.65 -4.09 1.80
CA SER A 129 -2.39 -3.60 1.26
C SER A 129 -2.58 -2.81 -0.04
N VAL A 130 -1.58 -2.01 -0.37
CA VAL A 130 -1.33 -1.51 -1.72
C VAL A 130 0.12 -1.80 -2.05
N SER A 131 0.37 -2.38 -3.23
CA SER A 131 1.71 -2.77 -3.65
C SER A 131 1.95 -2.33 -5.09
N PHE A 132 3.09 -1.71 -5.34
CA PHE A 132 3.50 -1.21 -6.63
C PHE A 132 4.82 -1.81 -7.05
N VAL A 133 4.97 -2.15 -8.32
CA VAL A 133 6.27 -2.22 -8.95
C VAL A 133 6.76 -0.83 -9.27
N ALA A 134 8.05 -0.58 -9.08
CA ALA A 134 8.71 0.63 -9.52
C ALA A 134 9.40 0.35 -10.86
N THR A 135 9.00 1.09 -11.88
CA THR A 135 9.62 1.05 -13.21
C THR A 135 10.25 2.40 -13.53
N ILE A 136 11.38 2.38 -14.23
CA ILE A 136 12.07 3.59 -14.66
C ILE A 136 11.31 4.18 -15.85
N SER A 137 10.87 5.44 -15.74
CA SER A 137 10.00 6.09 -16.74
C SER A 137 10.64 6.17 -18.13
N ALA A 138 11.97 6.29 -18.22
CA ALA A 138 12.69 6.43 -19.49
C ALA A 138 12.76 5.15 -20.33
N GLY A 139 12.70 3.96 -19.70
CA GLY A 139 12.88 2.67 -20.40
C GLY A 139 11.85 1.59 -20.02
N GLY A 140 11.00 1.84 -19.05
CA GLY A 140 10.00 0.87 -18.57
C GLY A 140 10.59 -0.28 -17.75
N GLU A 141 11.89 -0.27 -17.47
CA GLU A 141 12.58 -1.35 -16.74
C GLU A 141 12.14 -1.37 -15.28
N LEU A 142 11.77 -2.55 -14.81
CA LEU A 142 11.45 -2.76 -13.40
C LEU A 142 12.74 -2.64 -12.56
N CYS A 143 12.73 -1.76 -11.57
CA CYS A 143 13.87 -1.55 -10.67
C CYS A 143 13.60 -1.98 -9.22
N GLY A 144 12.35 -2.24 -8.83
CA GLY A 144 12.02 -2.64 -7.46
C GLY A 144 10.52 -2.72 -7.21
N ALA A 145 10.17 -2.77 -5.93
CA ALA A 145 8.78 -2.67 -5.49
C ALA A 145 8.68 -1.91 -4.17
N VAL A 146 7.50 -1.30 -3.94
CA VAL A 146 7.17 -0.52 -2.75
C VAL A 146 5.68 -0.69 -2.44
N GLY A 147 5.32 -0.65 -1.16
CA GLY A 147 3.91 -0.78 -0.78
C GLY A 147 3.63 -0.45 0.68
N LEU A 148 2.36 -0.47 1.01
CA LEU A 148 1.84 -0.28 2.36
C LEU A 148 1.02 -1.51 2.77
N ALA A 149 1.39 -2.14 3.89
CA ALA A 149 0.55 -3.11 4.58
C ALA A 149 -0.36 -2.35 5.55
N ILE A 150 -1.66 -2.35 5.30
CA ILE A 150 -2.63 -1.47 5.96
C ILE A 150 -3.31 -2.21 7.10
N ALA A 151 -3.38 -1.58 8.26
CA ALA A 151 -4.21 -1.98 9.39
C ALA A 151 -5.42 -1.03 9.52
N PRO A 152 -6.54 -1.31 8.81
CA PRO A 152 -7.65 -0.35 8.67
C PRO A 152 -8.31 0.03 10.00
N ALA A 153 -8.31 -0.89 10.98
CA ALA A 153 -8.89 -0.63 12.30
C ALA A 153 -8.13 0.45 13.10
N HIS A 154 -6.91 0.79 12.67
CA HIS A 154 -6.02 1.71 13.37
C HIS A 154 -5.58 2.90 12.50
N ASP A 155 -6.11 3.04 11.30
CA ASP A 155 -5.73 4.06 10.30
C ASP A 155 -4.20 4.19 10.17
N ARG A 156 -3.50 3.04 10.15
CA ARG A 156 -2.04 2.96 10.03
C ARG A 156 -1.60 1.95 8.99
N ALA A 157 -0.37 2.11 8.49
CA ALA A 157 0.25 1.15 7.59
C ALA A 157 1.75 0.96 7.89
N GLU A 158 2.27 -0.18 7.48
CA GLU A 158 3.70 -0.45 7.40
C GLU A 158 4.19 -0.24 5.97
N LEU A 159 5.19 0.62 5.80
CA LEU A 159 5.88 0.84 4.54
C LEU A 159 6.93 -0.24 4.34
N GLY A 160 6.86 -0.93 3.21
CA GLY A 160 7.85 -1.89 2.76
C GLY A 160 8.36 -1.57 1.36
N TYR A 161 9.65 -1.79 1.10
CA TYR A 161 10.24 -1.62 -0.23
C TYR A 161 11.50 -2.47 -0.40
N TRP A 162 11.83 -2.74 -1.66
CA TRP A 162 13.13 -3.22 -2.08
C TRP A 162 13.47 -2.68 -3.46
N ILE A 163 14.75 -2.46 -3.72
CA ILE A 163 15.29 -2.02 -5.01
C ILE A 163 16.36 -3.02 -5.44
N GLY A 164 16.28 -3.49 -6.68
CA GLY A 164 17.25 -4.42 -7.25
C GLY A 164 18.69 -3.88 -7.18
N VAL A 165 19.64 -4.77 -6.91
CA VAL A 165 21.06 -4.42 -6.71
C VAL A 165 21.63 -3.51 -7.79
N PRO A 166 21.33 -3.71 -9.12
CA PRO A 166 21.85 -2.83 -10.17
C PRO A 166 21.40 -1.36 -10.07
N TYR A 167 20.37 -1.09 -9.29
CA TYR A 167 19.75 0.23 -9.15
C TYR A 167 20.02 0.89 -7.79
N TRP A 168 20.88 0.29 -6.96
CA TRP A 168 21.24 0.85 -5.67
C TRP A 168 22.05 2.15 -5.81
N GLY A 169 22.00 3.00 -4.79
CA GLY A 169 22.73 4.27 -4.75
C GLY A 169 22.16 5.39 -5.62
N GLN A 170 21.13 5.12 -6.43
CA GLN A 170 20.56 6.08 -7.37
C GLN A 170 19.37 6.90 -6.81
N GLY A 171 18.98 6.64 -5.54
CA GLY A 171 17.89 7.36 -4.88
C GLY A 171 16.48 6.85 -5.21
N PHE A 172 16.33 5.80 -6.00
CA PHE A 172 15.01 5.25 -6.39
C PHE A 172 14.18 4.78 -5.20
N ALA A 173 14.82 4.19 -4.17
CA ALA A 173 14.11 3.80 -2.95
C ALA A 173 13.46 5.00 -2.24
N THR A 174 14.19 6.11 -2.10
CA THR A 174 13.69 7.34 -1.49
C THR A 174 12.54 7.91 -2.31
N GLU A 175 12.69 7.99 -3.63
CA GLU A 175 11.69 8.55 -4.54
C GLU A 175 10.39 7.72 -4.52
N ALA A 176 10.50 6.39 -4.62
CA ALA A 176 9.34 5.50 -4.56
C ALA A 176 8.63 5.54 -3.19
N ALA A 177 9.41 5.48 -2.09
CA ALA A 177 8.87 5.52 -0.75
C ALA A 177 8.19 6.85 -0.44
N SER A 178 8.76 8.00 -0.88
CA SER A 178 8.11 9.33 -0.73
C SER A 178 6.76 9.38 -1.43
N ALA A 179 6.67 8.87 -2.67
CA ALA A 179 5.42 8.87 -3.41
C ALA A 179 4.34 8.01 -2.76
N VAL A 180 4.72 6.83 -2.25
CA VAL A 180 3.79 5.93 -1.56
C VAL A 180 3.39 6.47 -0.19
N MET A 181 4.27 7.16 0.53
CA MET A 181 3.91 7.86 1.77
C MET A 181 2.91 8.99 1.51
N ALA A 182 3.14 9.83 0.50
CA ALA A 182 2.19 10.86 0.10
C ALA A 182 0.82 10.27 -0.25
N PHE A 183 0.79 9.19 -1.02
CA PHE A 183 -0.43 8.44 -1.31
C PHE A 183 -1.12 7.93 -0.02
N GLY A 184 -0.36 7.39 0.92
CA GLY A 184 -0.89 6.90 2.20
C GLY A 184 -1.56 8.00 3.03
N PHE A 185 -0.94 9.16 3.16
CA PHE A 185 -1.49 10.26 3.95
C PHE A 185 -2.56 11.05 3.20
N GLU A 186 -2.37 11.37 1.93
CA GLU A 186 -3.26 12.25 1.18
C GLU A 186 -4.47 11.54 0.58
N VAL A 187 -4.29 10.30 0.10
CA VAL A 187 -5.35 9.52 -0.55
C VAL A 187 -6.01 8.54 0.40
N LEU A 188 -5.21 7.71 1.10
CA LEU A 188 -5.74 6.70 2.02
C LEU A 188 -6.12 7.28 3.39
N ARG A 189 -5.75 8.54 3.67
CA ARG A 189 -6.06 9.26 4.91
C ARG A 189 -5.57 8.52 6.16
N LEU A 190 -4.43 7.86 6.06
CA LEU A 190 -3.82 7.18 7.19
C LEU A 190 -3.38 8.20 8.24
N ASN A 191 -3.52 7.86 9.52
CA ASN A 191 -3.01 8.67 10.62
C ASN A 191 -1.51 8.45 10.85
N ARG A 192 -1.01 7.23 10.53
CA ARG A 192 0.39 6.86 10.80
C ARG A 192 0.93 5.92 9.74
N ILE A 193 2.17 6.16 9.31
CA ILE A 193 2.96 5.19 8.55
C ILE A 193 4.21 4.88 9.35
N HIS A 194 4.54 3.59 9.48
CA HIS A 194 5.74 3.11 10.14
C HIS A 194 6.52 2.20 9.21
N ALA A 195 7.79 2.00 9.51
CA ALA A 195 8.68 1.09 8.79
C ALA A 195 9.72 0.53 9.73
N SER A 196 10.32 -0.60 9.37
CA SER A 196 11.46 -1.15 10.09
C SER A 196 12.53 -1.64 9.13
N HIS A 197 13.76 -1.68 9.59
CA HIS A 197 14.87 -2.31 8.89
C HIS A 197 15.75 -3.10 9.86
N PHE A 198 16.52 -4.06 9.34
CA PHE A 198 17.49 -4.80 10.17
C PHE A 198 18.55 -3.84 10.71
N ALA A 199 18.85 -3.96 12.00
CA ALA A 199 19.92 -3.19 12.62
C ALA A 199 21.22 -3.34 11.81
N GLY A 200 21.85 -2.21 11.51
CA GLY A 200 23.02 -2.15 10.63
C GLY A 200 22.73 -1.99 9.14
N ASN A 201 21.47 -2.00 8.68
CA ASN A 201 21.12 -1.63 7.30
C ASN A 201 21.08 -0.10 7.13
N THR A 202 22.27 0.51 7.06
CA THR A 202 22.41 1.97 6.94
C THR A 202 21.84 2.54 5.65
N ALA A 203 21.70 1.72 4.60
CA ALA A 203 21.08 2.15 3.34
C ALA A 203 19.58 2.41 3.54
N SER A 204 18.86 1.48 4.19
CA SER A 204 17.44 1.65 4.52
C SER A 204 17.23 2.76 5.55
N GLN A 205 18.08 2.85 6.56
CA GLN A 205 18.08 3.95 7.52
C GLN A 205 18.05 5.32 6.82
N ARG A 206 19.00 5.55 5.92
CA ARG A 206 19.09 6.81 5.16
C ARG A 206 17.87 7.10 4.30
N VAL A 207 17.20 6.06 3.78
CA VAL A 207 15.95 6.23 3.04
C VAL A 207 14.87 6.74 3.99
N LEU A 208 14.66 6.06 5.13
CA LEU A 208 13.61 6.42 6.09
C LEU A 208 13.81 7.82 6.67
N GLU A 209 15.05 8.19 6.99
CA GLU A 209 15.38 9.55 7.46
C GLU A 209 15.11 10.61 6.38
N LYS A 210 15.47 10.35 5.12
CA LYS A 210 15.26 11.29 4.01
C LYS A 210 13.79 11.53 3.69
N ILE A 211 12.92 10.53 3.91
CA ILE A 211 11.47 10.68 3.73
C ILE A 211 10.77 11.24 4.99
N GLY A 212 11.54 11.70 5.98
CA GLY A 212 11.05 12.39 7.17
C GLY A 212 10.59 11.50 8.31
N MET A 213 10.80 10.18 8.22
CA MET A 213 10.45 9.28 9.32
C MET A 213 11.40 9.46 10.51
N ARG A 214 10.86 9.37 11.72
CA ARG A 214 11.62 9.48 12.97
C ARG A 214 11.93 8.10 13.54
N HIS A 215 13.14 7.94 14.06
CA HIS A 215 13.52 6.74 14.79
C HIS A 215 12.74 6.62 16.10
N GLU A 216 12.14 5.46 16.35
CA GLU A 216 11.28 5.22 17.53
C GLU A 216 11.87 4.16 18.47
N GLY A 217 12.95 3.51 18.08
CA GLY A 217 13.67 2.57 18.94
C GLY A 217 14.02 1.24 18.30
N LEU A 218 14.71 0.42 19.08
CA LEU A 218 15.21 -0.90 18.70
C LEU A 218 14.35 -2.02 19.28
N SER A 219 13.87 -2.91 18.41
CA SER A 219 13.26 -4.18 18.81
C SER A 219 14.29 -5.29 18.73
N ARG A 220 14.79 -5.74 19.90
CA ARG A 220 15.83 -6.76 19.96
C ARG A 220 15.31 -8.14 19.59
N GLN A 221 16.06 -8.89 18.77
CA GLN A 221 15.76 -10.26 18.34
C GLN A 221 14.32 -10.43 17.82
N HIS A 222 13.81 -9.40 17.13
CA HIS A 222 12.41 -9.30 16.75
C HIS A 222 12.04 -10.26 15.61
N ALA A 223 12.95 -10.48 14.67
CA ALA A 223 12.71 -11.33 13.52
C ALA A 223 13.74 -12.44 13.43
N ARG A 224 13.36 -13.57 12.79
CA ARG A 224 14.27 -14.64 12.45
C ARG A 224 14.57 -14.59 10.95
N LYS A 225 15.83 -14.36 10.61
CA LYS A 225 16.29 -14.44 9.23
C LYS A 225 17.33 -15.56 9.11
N TRP A 226 17.04 -16.52 8.22
CA TRP A 226 17.77 -17.77 8.13
C TRP A 226 17.84 -18.45 9.52
N ASN A 227 19.01 -18.73 10.03
CA ASN A 227 19.17 -19.44 11.32
C ASN A 227 19.54 -18.51 12.49
N ARG A 228 19.31 -17.19 12.38
CA ARG A 228 19.66 -16.24 13.45
C ARG A 228 18.53 -15.25 13.70
N PHE A 229 18.42 -14.79 14.94
CA PHE A 229 17.58 -13.66 15.29
C PHE A 229 18.27 -12.36 14.91
N VAL A 230 17.48 -11.39 14.47
CA VAL A 230 17.92 -10.07 14.06
C VAL A 230 17.11 -8.99 14.76
N ASP A 231 17.80 -7.91 15.09
CA ASP A 231 17.18 -6.73 15.68
C ASP A 231 16.58 -5.86 14.56
N LEU A 232 15.49 -5.15 14.89
CA LEU A 232 14.86 -4.19 14.00
C LEU A 232 14.93 -2.78 14.59
N GLU A 233 15.39 -1.83 13.77
CA GLU A 233 15.24 -0.40 14.01
C GLU A 233 13.88 0.03 13.49
N ASN A 234 13.08 0.69 14.35
CA ASN A 234 11.72 1.10 14.05
C ASN A 234 11.65 2.59 13.78
N TYR A 235 10.87 2.96 12.78
CA TYR A 235 10.65 4.34 12.36
C TYR A 235 9.17 4.61 12.19
N GLY A 236 8.76 5.85 12.41
CA GLY A 236 7.37 6.28 12.23
C GLY A 236 7.24 7.71 11.77
N LEU A 237 6.10 8.01 11.13
CA LEU A 237 5.67 9.35 10.78
C LEU A 237 4.15 9.45 10.99
N LEU A 238 3.71 10.57 11.56
CA LEU A 238 2.30 10.87 11.74
C LEU A 238 1.79 11.78 10.61
N ALA A 239 0.50 11.70 10.30
CA ALA A 239 -0.12 12.59 9.33
C ALA A 239 0.05 14.08 9.69
N SER A 240 0.05 14.42 10.99
CA SER A 240 0.28 15.78 11.48
C SER A 240 1.71 16.29 11.29
N GLU A 241 2.66 15.38 11.05
CA GLU A 241 4.08 15.69 10.82
C GLU A 241 4.44 15.65 9.34
N PHE A 242 3.57 15.03 8.52
CA PHE A 242 3.80 14.92 7.08
C PHE A 242 3.58 16.27 6.40
N HIS A 243 4.63 16.78 5.79
CA HIS A 243 4.60 17.99 4.97
C HIS A 243 4.80 17.56 3.52
N SER A 244 3.71 17.61 2.74
CA SER A 244 3.82 17.44 1.30
C SER A 244 4.71 18.56 0.77
N GLU A 245 5.91 18.24 0.29
CA GLU A 245 6.64 19.17 -0.56
C GLU A 245 5.79 19.35 -1.81
N LYS A 246 5.02 20.45 -1.85
CA LYS A 246 4.39 20.90 -3.09
C LYS A 246 5.53 21.12 -4.06
N THR A 247 5.69 20.19 -4.99
CA THR A 247 6.58 20.35 -6.15
C THR A 247 6.20 21.68 -6.79
N CYS A 248 7.04 22.71 -6.59
CA CYS A 248 6.95 23.94 -7.37
C CYS A 248 7.08 23.53 -8.83
N SER A 249 6.01 23.83 -9.56
CA SER A 249 5.90 23.71 -11.03
C SER A 249 6.88 24.63 -11.71
#